data_0d168b894ac0cf71508fc32cbb9829b3
#
_entry.id   0d168b894ac0cf71508fc32cbb9829b3
#
_cell.length_a   1.000
_cell.length_b   1.000
_cell.length_c   1.000
_cell.angle_alpha   90.00
_cell.angle_beta   90.00
_cell.angle_gamma   90.00
#
_symmetry.space_group_name_H-M   'P 1'
#
loop_
_entity.id
_entity.type
_entity.pdbx_description
1 polymer ?
#
loop_
_entity_poly.entity_id
_entity_poly.type
_entity_poly.pdbx_seq_one_letter_code
_entity_poly.pdbx_strand_id
1 'polypeptide(L)'
;MDKGEAAVNVRDRIRSFISENFFIEGFADDASFLRESILDSLGMLELVGFLEREFQLRVAETELVPANLDSLARVAAFVERKRQNAA
;
A
#
# COMPACT_ATOMS: atom_id res chain seq x y z
N MET A 1 0.23 -24.78 5.39
CA MET A 1 0.24 -24.24 4.96
C MET A 1 0.64 -23.57 4.76
N ASP A 2 0.76 -23.41 4.86
CA ASP A 2 0.83 -22.70 4.52
C ASP A 2 1.40 -22.08 3.83
N LYS A 3 1.45 -22.52 3.31
CA LYS A 3 1.75 -21.89 2.30
C LYS A 3 0.99 -20.75 2.00
N GLY A 4 -0.17 -20.71 2.35
CA GLY A 4 -1.04 -19.62 2.11
C GLY A 4 -0.40 -18.33 2.43
N GLU A 5 0.28 -18.27 3.53
CA GLU A 5 0.89 -17.06 3.82
C GLU A 5 1.94 -16.71 2.90
N ALA A 6 2.67 -17.66 2.42
CA ALA A 6 3.72 -17.40 1.45
C ALA A 6 3.14 -16.81 0.21
N ALA A 7 1.93 -17.20 -0.09
CA ALA A 7 1.28 -16.72 -1.29
C ALA A 7 0.52 -15.43 -1.07
N VAL A 8 0.53 -14.90 0.12
CA VAL A 8 -0.19 -13.69 0.38
C VAL A 8 0.36 -12.59 -0.51
N ASN A 9 -0.51 -12.04 -1.26
CA ASN A 9 -0.19 -11.02 -2.23
C ASN A 9 -0.04 -9.69 -1.52
N VAL A 10 1.02 -8.95 -1.84
CA VAL A 10 1.25 -7.65 -1.25
C VAL A 10 0.02 -6.76 -1.45
N ARG A 11 -0.53 -6.77 -2.67
CA ARG A 11 -1.70 -5.96 -2.97
C ARG A 11 -2.87 -6.31 -2.07
N ASP A 12 -3.10 -7.59 -1.83
CA ASP A 12 -4.22 -8.02 -0.99
C ASP A 12 -4.03 -7.56 0.45
N ARG A 13 -2.80 -7.59 0.95
CA ARG A 13 -2.54 -7.12 2.31
C ARG A 13 -2.81 -5.62 2.42
N ILE A 14 -2.42 -4.86 1.43
CA ILE A 14 -2.63 -3.43 1.44
C ILE A 14 -4.12 -3.13 1.33
N ARG A 15 -4.82 -3.85 0.46
CA ARG A 15 -6.27 -3.65 0.31
C ARG A 15 -6.99 -3.94 1.62
N SER A 16 -6.60 -5.01 2.30
CA SER A 16 -7.22 -5.35 3.58
C SER A 16 -7.00 -4.26 4.61
N PHE A 17 -5.79 -3.71 4.66
CA PHE A 17 -5.50 -2.64 5.60
C PHE A 17 -6.42 -1.45 5.32
N ILE A 18 -6.55 -1.06 4.06
CA ILE A 18 -7.37 0.09 3.71
C ILE A 18 -8.83 -0.18 4.03
N SER A 19 -9.32 -1.35 3.66
CA SER A 19 -10.72 -1.68 3.90
C SER A 19 -11.05 -1.68 5.39
N GLU A 20 -10.15 -2.26 6.18
CA GLU A 20 -10.42 -2.41 7.61
C GLU A 20 -10.24 -1.13 8.39
N ASN A 21 -9.32 -0.29 7.98
CA ASN A 21 -9.00 0.91 8.76
C ASN A 21 -9.73 2.14 8.29
N PHE A 22 -10.18 2.17 7.05
CA PHE A 22 -10.89 3.32 6.52
C PHE A 22 -12.32 2.99 6.13
N PHE A 23 -12.73 1.73 6.34
CA PHE A 23 -14.10 1.29 6.12
C PHE A 23 -14.56 1.52 4.68
N ILE A 24 -13.66 1.28 3.74
CA ILE A 24 -13.92 1.48 2.32
C ILE A 24 -13.66 0.18 1.59
N GLU A 25 -14.59 -0.25 0.75
CA GLU A 25 -14.43 -1.47 -0.02
C GLU A 25 -14.81 -1.23 -1.46
N GLY A 26 -14.37 -2.14 -2.31
CA GLY A 26 -14.82 -2.14 -3.69
C GLY A 26 -14.14 -1.15 -4.60
N PHE A 27 -13.05 -0.55 -4.17
CA PHE A 27 -12.35 0.37 -5.05
C PHE A 27 -11.44 -0.41 -6.01
N ALA A 28 -11.26 0.15 -7.21
CA ALA A 28 -10.45 -0.51 -8.23
C ALA A 28 -8.97 -0.37 -7.89
N ASP A 29 -8.17 -1.32 -8.39
CA ASP A 29 -6.74 -1.31 -8.14
C ASP A 29 -6.06 -0.05 -8.65
N ASP A 30 -6.55 0.53 -9.73
CA ASP A 30 -5.93 1.70 -10.32
C ASP A 30 -6.64 3.01 -9.96
N ALA A 31 -7.62 2.96 -9.08
CA ALA A 31 -8.32 4.18 -8.66
C ALA A 31 -7.37 5.06 -7.87
N SER A 32 -7.37 6.35 -8.19
CA SER A 32 -6.55 7.31 -7.46
C SER A 32 -7.11 7.49 -6.06
N PHE A 33 -6.30 7.25 -5.05
CA PHE A 33 -6.75 7.39 -3.67
C PHE A 33 -7.21 8.80 -3.37
N LEU A 34 -6.47 9.78 -3.85
CA LEU A 34 -6.80 11.17 -3.56
C LEU A 34 -7.96 11.66 -4.41
N ARG A 35 -7.93 11.33 -5.70
CA ARG A 35 -8.98 11.81 -6.59
C ARG A 35 -10.34 11.21 -6.25
N GLU A 36 -10.34 9.93 -5.88
CA GLU A 36 -11.59 9.25 -5.56
C GLU A 36 -11.96 9.38 -4.08
N SER A 37 -11.18 10.13 -3.34
CA SER A 37 -11.40 10.35 -1.91
C SER A 37 -11.39 9.05 -1.10
N ILE A 38 -10.60 8.10 -1.55
CA ILE A 38 -10.44 6.85 -0.80
C ILE A 38 -9.59 7.12 0.43
N LEU A 39 -8.50 7.87 0.26
CA LEU A 39 -7.65 8.28 1.36
C LEU A 39 -7.36 9.77 1.24
N ASP A 40 -7.31 10.46 2.36
CA ASP A 40 -6.83 11.84 2.38
C ASP A 40 -5.34 11.83 2.76
N SER A 41 -4.77 13.01 2.95
CA SER A 41 -3.34 13.12 3.24
C SER A 41 -2.96 12.42 4.52
N LEU A 42 -3.79 12.52 5.54
CA LEU A 42 -3.52 11.83 6.80
C LEU A 42 -3.61 10.32 6.60
N GLY A 43 -4.61 9.87 5.85
CA GLY A 43 -4.75 8.45 5.55
C GLY A 43 -3.56 7.92 4.78
N MET A 44 -3.01 8.75 3.87
CA MET A 44 -1.81 8.32 3.15
C MET A 44 -0.63 8.12 4.09
N LEU A 45 -0.47 9.00 5.08
CA LEU A 45 0.61 8.83 6.04
C LEU A 45 0.40 7.57 6.88
N GLU A 46 -0.84 7.27 7.22
CA GLU A 46 -1.14 6.04 7.96
C GLU A 46 -0.82 4.82 7.11
N LEU A 47 -1.12 4.88 5.82
CA LEU A 47 -0.77 3.80 4.92
C LEU A 47 0.73 3.60 4.87
N VAL A 48 1.50 4.69 4.77
CA VAL A 48 2.95 4.59 4.73
C VAL A 48 3.47 3.92 6.01
N GLY A 49 2.93 4.31 7.15
CA GLY A 49 3.33 3.66 8.41
C GLY A 49 3.04 2.17 8.40
N PHE A 50 1.89 1.79 7.86
CA PHE A 50 1.55 0.37 7.73
C PHE A 50 2.56 -0.35 6.84
N LEU A 51 2.93 0.26 5.70
CA LEU A 51 3.86 -0.38 4.78
C LEU A 51 5.21 -0.62 5.45
N GLU A 52 5.66 0.36 6.23
CA GLU A 52 6.96 0.22 6.88
C GLU A 52 6.94 -0.90 7.91
N ARG A 53 5.85 -1.01 8.66
CA ARG A 53 5.75 -2.04 9.70
C ARG A 53 5.50 -3.41 9.09
N GLU A 54 4.57 -3.48 8.16
CA GLU A 54 4.14 -4.77 7.64
C GLU A 54 5.20 -5.42 6.77
N PHE A 55 5.89 -4.63 5.95
CA PHE A 55 6.83 -5.15 4.99
C PHE A 55 8.28 -4.86 5.37
N GLN A 56 8.48 -4.23 6.52
CA GLN A 56 9.81 -3.98 7.07
C GLN A 56 10.69 -3.23 6.10
N LEU A 57 10.20 -2.09 5.65
CA LEU A 57 10.93 -1.24 4.74
C LEU A 57 10.88 0.20 5.25
N ARG A 58 11.66 1.05 4.60
CA ARG A 58 11.67 2.46 4.93
C ARG A 58 11.26 3.26 3.71
N VAL A 59 10.37 4.22 3.91
CA VAL A 59 9.92 5.09 2.83
C VAL A 59 10.55 6.44 3.04
N ALA A 60 11.41 6.85 2.10
CA ALA A 60 12.07 8.14 2.18
C ALA A 60 11.10 9.25 1.81
N GLU A 61 11.35 10.45 2.31
CA GLU A 61 10.50 11.57 2.01
C GLU A 61 10.37 11.80 0.51
N THR A 62 11.45 11.60 -0.21
CA THR A 62 11.43 11.78 -1.66
C THR A 62 10.59 10.75 -2.38
N GLU A 63 10.23 9.67 -1.71
CA GLU A 63 9.41 8.62 -2.30
C GLU A 63 7.92 8.85 -2.07
N LEU A 64 7.56 9.84 -1.29
CA LEU A 64 6.16 10.15 -1.00
C LEU A 64 5.57 10.95 -2.15
N VAL A 65 5.38 10.29 -3.27
CA VAL A 65 4.89 10.94 -4.49
C VAL A 65 3.73 10.12 -5.06
N PRO A 66 2.81 10.76 -5.79
CA PRO A 66 1.66 10.03 -6.31
C PRO A 66 2.02 8.86 -7.22
N ALA A 67 3.12 8.96 -7.95
CA ALA A 67 3.54 7.86 -8.81
C ALA A 67 3.75 6.57 -8.02
N ASN A 68 4.12 6.68 -6.75
CA ASN A 68 4.36 5.52 -5.90
C ASN A 68 3.16 5.15 -5.05
N LEU A 69 2.30 6.12 -4.72
CA LEU A 69 1.36 5.90 -3.62
C LEU A 69 -0.10 6.15 -3.95
N ASP A 70 -0.43 6.64 -5.13
CA ASP A 70 -1.78 7.12 -5.37
C ASP A 70 -2.74 6.09 -5.93
N SER A 71 -2.45 4.82 -5.79
CA SER A 71 -3.42 3.76 -6.08
C SER A 71 -2.91 2.48 -5.47
N LEU A 72 -3.80 1.51 -5.34
CA LEU A 72 -3.40 0.21 -4.81
C LEU A 72 -2.32 -0.41 -5.69
N ALA A 73 -2.51 -0.33 -7.01
CA ALA A 73 -1.52 -0.92 -7.93
C ALA A 73 -0.16 -0.25 -7.78
N ARG A 74 -0.14 1.08 -7.64
CA ARG A 74 1.12 1.79 -7.50
C ARG A 74 1.82 1.47 -6.19
N VAL A 75 1.06 1.40 -5.12
CA VAL A 75 1.64 1.09 -3.81
C VAL A 75 2.20 -0.33 -3.82
N ALA A 76 1.47 -1.27 -4.39
CA ALA A 76 1.94 -2.65 -4.44
C ALA A 76 3.23 -2.75 -5.24
N ALA A 77 3.30 -2.07 -6.39
CA ALA A 77 4.50 -2.07 -7.19
C ALA A 77 5.68 -1.42 -6.46
N PHE A 78 5.40 -0.34 -5.75
CA PHE A 78 6.42 0.36 -4.97
C PHE A 78 6.99 -0.56 -3.89
N VAL A 79 6.12 -1.25 -3.17
CA VAL A 79 6.56 -2.18 -2.12
C VAL A 79 7.42 -3.29 -2.72
N GLU A 80 6.99 -3.84 -3.87
CA GLU A 80 7.75 -4.91 -4.48
C GLU A 80 9.15 -4.44 -4.89
N ARG A 81 9.25 -3.22 -5.44
CA ARG A 81 10.56 -2.69 -5.81
C ARG A 81 11.44 -2.49 -4.59
N LYS A 82 10.87 -1.97 -3.50
CA LYS A 82 11.65 -1.74 -2.28
C LYS A 82 12.14 -3.06 -1.72
N ARG A 83 11.30 -4.08 -1.73
CA ARG A 83 11.68 -5.38 -1.19
C ARG A 83 12.78 -6.04 -2.04
N GLN A 84 12.71 -5.87 -3.34
CA GLN A 84 13.72 -6.44 -4.20
C GLN A 84 15.06 -5.75 -4.03
N ASN A 85 15.05 -4.47 -3.67
CA ASN A 85 16.27 -3.71 -3.51
C ASN A 85 16.81 -3.75 -2.09
N ALA A 86 16.10 -4.36 -1.16
CA ALA A 86 16.52 -4.46 0.22
C ALA A 86 17.38 -5.71 0.35
N ALA A 87 18.61 -5.62 0.17
CA ALA A 87 19.43 -6.82 0.20
C ALA A 87 20.18 -6.98 1.49
#